data_221a3f415ecd4dd3ee1617fb321f1a0d
#
_entry.id   221a3f415ecd4dd3ee1617fb321f1a0d
#
_cell.length_a   1.000
_cell.length_b   1.000
_cell.length_c   1.000
_cell.angle_alpha   90.00
_cell.angle_beta   90.00
_cell.angle_gamma   90.00
#
_symmetry.space_group_name_H-M   'P 1'
#
loop_
_entity.id
_entity.type
_entity.pdbx_description
1 polymer ?
#
loop_
_entity_poly.entity_id
_entity_poly.type
_entity_poly.pdbx_seq_one_letter_code
_entity_poly.pdbx_strand_id
1 'polypeptide(L)'
;MREEVIVLCVMASIVLIGSVITKNRREWSVVFLLLASVAGSLVSGMGIRVREIVEGPFGFLDAALSITAATLFVFLLYKAGGLDSIYSHISKVKNRVVKALLTLFFIAFPSSLTGFPLASVMTSGVIVSKAMKESGVEKKKITEIVAVGSIIGMIMPPNSIPAIIASNGAGSVLPTPYNGFFAPLLALSVPVFLFYGFINIKTLSKGKSEITEKGSLYLLVTLVVIVAVIFDGLCGSICYIGGNTLYFFLASIALIVIKKGFGGARKCIDAFASSLMEAVVPVAFLFALGSFIEVSSMTGVRGLYSLRILPYDTKLVIVFMMALSTLIGIFFSDAIPAFLITYAVFPIGWRCSPVVVSGVSMALAVIPLIALRSSIYEETAFLIEGDRIKGKGRVKSMLTLLIPIVVLGIFFVFFGDSALSFLNF
;
A
#
# COMPACT_ATOMS: atom_id res chain seq x y z
N MET A 1 -9.67 0.04 -33.80
CA MET A 1 -8.37 0.73 -33.50
C MET A 1 -8.51 2.22 -33.23
N ARG A 2 -9.31 3.00 -33.95
CA ARG A 2 -9.57 4.40 -33.59
C ARG A 2 -10.50 4.53 -32.37
N GLU A 3 -11.50 3.67 -32.28
CA GLU A 3 -12.51 3.72 -31.21
C GLU A 3 -11.89 3.36 -29.85
N GLU A 4 -11.09 2.32 -29.75
CA GLU A 4 -10.45 1.91 -28.50
C GLU A 4 -9.48 2.98 -27.97
N VAL A 5 -8.78 3.69 -28.89
CA VAL A 5 -7.89 4.81 -28.51
C VAL A 5 -8.71 5.98 -27.97
N ILE A 6 -9.87 6.28 -28.60
CA ILE A 6 -10.76 7.35 -28.12
C ILE A 6 -11.30 6.99 -26.72
N VAL A 7 -11.73 5.75 -26.52
CA VAL A 7 -12.21 5.26 -25.21
C VAL A 7 -11.13 5.43 -24.16
N LEU A 8 -9.89 5.00 -24.45
CA LEU A 8 -8.77 5.18 -23.52
C LEU A 8 -8.53 6.65 -23.20
N CYS A 9 -8.46 7.50 -24.24
CA CYS A 9 -8.21 8.93 -24.03
C CYS A 9 -9.29 9.56 -23.14
N VAL A 10 -10.56 9.19 -23.33
CA VAL A 10 -11.66 9.68 -22.49
C VAL A 10 -11.52 9.17 -21.05
N MET A 11 -11.33 7.86 -20.84
CA MET A 11 -11.16 7.27 -19.52
C MET A 11 -9.96 7.87 -18.77
N ALA A 12 -8.80 7.94 -19.43
CA ALA A 12 -7.60 8.53 -18.86
C ALA A 12 -7.78 10.01 -18.54
N SER A 13 -8.41 10.78 -19.43
CA SER A 13 -8.67 12.21 -19.20
C SER A 13 -9.56 12.45 -17.99
N ILE A 14 -10.61 11.66 -17.79
CA ILE A 14 -11.49 11.77 -16.62
C ILE A 14 -10.71 11.51 -15.34
N VAL A 15 -9.89 10.46 -15.30
CA VAL A 15 -9.07 10.12 -14.12
C VAL A 15 -8.03 11.22 -13.85
N LEU A 16 -7.35 11.73 -14.90
CA LEU A 16 -6.34 12.78 -14.76
C LEU A 16 -6.97 14.12 -14.33
N ILE A 17 -8.09 14.52 -14.94
CA ILE A 17 -8.83 15.72 -14.56
C ILE A 17 -9.32 15.57 -13.11
N GLY A 18 -9.86 14.39 -12.77
CA GLY A 18 -10.29 14.06 -11.42
C GLY A 18 -9.17 14.25 -10.40
N SER A 19 -7.97 13.73 -10.67
CA SER A 19 -6.82 13.86 -9.76
C SER A 19 -6.37 15.33 -9.58
N VAL A 20 -6.50 16.16 -10.62
CA VAL A 20 -6.18 17.59 -10.53
C VAL A 20 -7.23 18.37 -9.72
N ILE A 21 -8.50 18.07 -9.91
CA ILE A 21 -9.60 18.75 -9.21
C ILE A 21 -9.61 18.39 -7.73
N THR A 22 -9.39 17.11 -7.41
CA THR A 22 -9.58 16.58 -6.07
C THR A 22 -8.37 16.72 -5.15
N LYS A 23 -7.39 17.42 -5.59
CA LYS A 23 -6.08 17.77 -4.97
C LYS A 23 -5.78 17.31 -3.53
N ASN A 24 -6.79 17.05 -2.69
CA ASN A 24 -6.67 16.71 -1.27
C ASN A 24 -7.75 15.73 -0.74
N ARG A 25 -8.61 15.19 -1.58
CA ARG A 25 -9.72 14.32 -1.15
C ARG A 25 -9.68 13.00 -1.91
N ARG A 26 -9.05 11.99 -1.33
CA ARG A 26 -8.93 10.63 -1.90
C ARG A 26 -10.27 9.96 -2.19
N GLU A 27 -11.30 10.32 -1.45
CA GLU A 27 -12.66 9.82 -1.65
C GLU A 27 -13.17 10.07 -3.06
N TRP A 28 -12.78 11.20 -3.65
CA TRP A 28 -13.19 11.56 -5.01
C TRP A 28 -12.49 10.76 -6.11
N SER A 29 -11.34 10.17 -5.85
CA SER A 29 -10.68 9.30 -6.82
C SER A 29 -11.55 8.09 -7.16
N VAL A 30 -12.28 7.55 -6.17
CA VAL A 30 -13.28 6.49 -6.36
C VAL A 30 -14.37 6.94 -7.34
N VAL A 31 -14.90 8.13 -7.15
CA VAL A 31 -15.96 8.69 -8.00
C VAL A 31 -15.47 8.87 -9.44
N PHE A 32 -14.26 9.43 -9.62
CA PHE A 32 -13.72 9.64 -10.97
C PHE A 32 -13.36 8.33 -11.69
N LEU A 33 -12.96 7.29 -10.95
CA LEU A 33 -12.77 5.96 -11.52
C LEU A 33 -14.09 5.36 -12.05
N LEU A 34 -15.14 5.44 -11.25
CA LEU A 34 -16.48 4.98 -11.68
C LEU A 34 -17.02 5.81 -12.83
N LEU A 35 -16.85 7.13 -12.80
CA LEU A 35 -17.23 8.01 -13.93
C LEU A 35 -16.45 7.67 -15.20
N ALA A 36 -15.15 7.38 -15.08
CA ALA A 36 -14.34 6.96 -16.22
C ALA A 36 -14.82 5.61 -16.80
N SER A 37 -15.23 4.68 -15.95
CA SER A 37 -15.79 3.40 -16.36
C SER A 37 -17.11 3.57 -17.12
N VAL A 38 -18.02 4.38 -16.58
CA VAL A 38 -19.31 4.69 -17.25
C VAL A 38 -19.07 5.41 -18.57
N ALA A 39 -18.21 6.43 -18.60
CA ALA A 39 -17.91 7.19 -19.82
C ALA A 39 -17.23 6.31 -20.88
N GLY A 40 -16.29 5.45 -20.49
CA GLY A 40 -15.65 4.50 -21.41
C GLY A 40 -16.64 3.53 -22.04
N SER A 41 -17.58 3.02 -21.27
CA SER A 41 -18.66 2.16 -21.74
C SER A 41 -19.59 2.88 -22.73
N LEU A 42 -19.94 4.14 -22.46
CA LEU A 42 -20.79 4.95 -23.35
C LEU A 42 -20.08 5.28 -24.67
N VAL A 43 -18.83 5.72 -24.59
CA VAL A 43 -18.06 6.13 -25.78
C VAL A 43 -17.74 4.95 -26.69
N SER A 44 -17.64 3.74 -26.15
CA SER A 44 -17.47 2.50 -26.94
C SER A 44 -18.73 2.11 -27.71
N GLY A 45 -19.83 2.83 -27.60
CA GLY A 45 -21.12 2.51 -28.24
C GLY A 45 -21.88 1.33 -27.61
N MET A 46 -21.34 0.75 -26.54
CA MET A 46 -21.97 -0.41 -25.87
C MET A 46 -23.09 -0.03 -24.88
N GLY A 47 -23.32 1.27 -24.67
CA GLY A 47 -24.23 1.75 -23.62
C GLY A 47 -23.64 1.59 -22.21
N ILE A 48 -24.45 1.80 -21.18
CA ILE A 48 -24.01 1.61 -19.79
C ILE A 48 -24.01 0.13 -19.48
N ARG A 49 -22.83 -0.45 -19.33
CA ARG A 49 -22.60 -1.86 -19.00
C ARG A 49 -22.61 -2.07 -17.49
N VAL A 50 -23.79 -2.06 -16.88
CA VAL A 50 -23.96 -2.18 -15.42
C VAL A 50 -23.38 -3.52 -14.92
N ARG A 51 -23.51 -4.59 -15.67
CA ARG A 51 -23.03 -5.91 -15.31
C ARG A 51 -21.51 -5.88 -15.09
N GLU A 52 -20.76 -5.39 -16.05
CA GLU A 52 -19.29 -5.35 -16.02
C GLU A 52 -18.78 -4.39 -14.96
N ILE A 53 -19.48 -3.28 -14.72
CA ILE A 53 -19.17 -2.34 -13.64
C ILE A 53 -19.34 -3.00 -12.27
N VAL A 54 -20.31 -3.93 -12.13
CA VAL A 54 -20.57 -4.66 -10.88
C VAL A 54 -19.68 -5.89 -10.75
N GLU A 55 -19.41 -6.61 -11.85
CA GLU A 55 -18.57 -7.81 -11.83
C GLU A 55 -17.09 -7.51 -11.59
N GLY A 56 -16.56 -6.40 -12.12
CA GLY A 56 -15.16 -5.99 -11.96
C GLY A 56 -14.66 -5.96 -10.50
N PRO A 57 -15.41 -5.41 -9.54
CA PRO A 57 -15.10 -5.45 -8.11
C PRO A 57 -14.82 -6.84 -7.55
N PHE A 58 -15.50 -7.90 -8.05
CA PHE A 58 -15.31 -9.25 -7.53
C PHE A 58 -13.89 -9.79 -7.73
N GLY A 59 -13.16 -9.32 -8.73
CA GLY A 59 -11.75 -9.63 -8.91
C GLY A 59 -10.86 -9.19 -7.74
N PHE A 60 -11.30 -8.23 -6.93
CA PHE A 60 -10.59 -7.70 -5.77
C PHE A 60 -11.23 -8.09 -4.43
N LEU A 61 -12.24 -8.97 -4.43
CA LEU A 61 -13.02 -9.28 -3.22
C LEU A 61 -12.14 -9.83 -2.08
N ASP A 62 -11.27 -10.79 -2.38
CA ASP A 62 -10.38 -11.40 -1.37
C ASP A 62 -9.42 -10.37 -0.78
N ALA A 63 -8.83 -9.53 -1.62
CA ALA A 63 -7.97 -8.45 -1.17
C ALA A 63 -8.74 -7.42 -0.33
N ALA A 64 -9.94 -7.05 -0.75
CA ALA A 64 -10.80 -6.11 -0.03
C ALA A 64 -11.19 -6.65 1.36
N LEU A 65 -11.52 -7.94 1.47
CA LEU A 65 -11.81 -8.60 2.74
C LEU A 65 -10.58 -8.65 3.65
N SER A 66 -9.41 -9.00 3.11
CA SER A 66 -8.15 -9.01 3.86
C SER A 66 -7.79 -7.62 4.39
N ILE A 67 -7.87 -6.59 3.54
CA ILE A 67 -7.61 -5.20 3.93
C ILE A 67 -8.62 -4.71 4.97
N THR A 68 -9.90 -5.06 4.83
CA THR A 68 -10.93 -4.70 5.80
C THR A 68 -10.63 -5.31 7.16
N ALA A 69 -10.34 -6.60 7.21
CA ALA A 69 -10.02 -7.30 8.46
C ALA A 69 -8.71 -6.78 9.09
N ALA A 70 -7.68 -6.51 8.28
CA ALA A 70 -6.42 -5.93 8.74
C ALA A 70 -6.61 -4.51 9.30
N THR A 71 -7.40 -3.68 8.62
CA THR A 71 -7.71 -2.33 9.09
C THR A 71 -8.48 -2.37 10.41
N LEU A 72 -9.47 -3.24 10.51
CA LEU A 72 -10.21 -3.47 11.75
C LEU A 72 -9.25 -3.85 12.89
N PHE A 73 -8.36 -4.82 12.67
CA PHE A 73 -7.38 -5.26 13.66
C PHE A 73 -6.45 -4.12 14.11
N VAL A 74 -5.86 -3.38 13.18
CA VAL A 74 -4.91 -2.30 13.46
C VAL A 74 -5.56 -1.18 14.26
N PHE A 75 -6.75 -0.72 13.84
CA PHE A 75 -7.43 0.38 14.53
C PHE A 75 -8.03 -0.04 15.87
N LEU A 76 -8.50 -1.28 16.02
CA LEU A 76 -8.89 -1.82 17.33
C LEU A 76 -7.69 -1.93 18.26
N LEU A 77 -6.54 -2.39 17.78
CA LEU A 77 -5.29 -2.46 18.54
C LEU A 77 -4.86 -1.06 19.01
N TYR A 78 -4.96 -0.06 18.13
CA TYR A 78 -4.70 1.35 18.48
C TYR A 78 -5.66 1.86 19.55
N LYS A 79 -6.98 1.71 19.36
CA LYS A 79 -8.01 2.16 20.33
C LYS A 79 -7.96 1.42 21.66
N ALA A 80 -7.53 0.17 21.67
CA ALA A 80 -7.30 -0.59 22.88
C ALA A 80 -6.10 -0.10 23.71
N GLY A 81 -5.23 0.76 23.14
CA GLY A 81 -3.95 1.17 23.73
C GLY A 81 -2.85 0.11 23.53
N GLY A 82 -3.12 -0.89 22.70
CA GLY A 82 -2.17 -1.99 22.45
C GLY A 82 -0.90 -1.52 21.73
N LEU A 83 -1.02 -0.60 20.77
CA LEU A 83 0.13 -0.03 20.08
C LEU A 83 1.02 0.78 21.04
N ASP A 84 0.43 1.57 21.95
CA ASP A 84 1.20 2.29 22.98
C ASP A 84 1.98 1.34 23.85
N SER A 85 1.34 0.24 24.28
CA SER A 85 1.99 -0.80 25.08
C SER A 85 3.15 -1.48 24.33
N ILE A 86 2.98 -1.84 23.06
CA ILE A 86 4.03 -2.43 22.21
C ILE A 86 5.20 -1.46 22.12
N TYR A 87 4.93 -0.17 21.83
CA TYR A 87 5.97 0.83 21.70
C TYR A 87 6.72 1.05 23.03
N SER A 88 6.04 0.96 24.16
CA SER A 88 6.71 1.05 25.48
C SER A 88 7.76 -0.05 25.67
N HIS A 89 7.52 -1.26 25.19
CA HIS A 89 8.51 -2.35 25.21
C HIS A 89 9.69 -2.06 24.26
N ILE A 90 9.41 -1.56 23.04
CA ILE A 90 10.44 -1.17 22.08
C ILE A 90 11.33 -0.06 22.66
N SER A 91 10.74 0.92 23.33
CA SER A 91 11.46 2.06 23.91
C SER A 91 12.49 1.66 24.98
N LYS A 92 12.28 0.54 25.68
CA LYS A 92 13.15 -0.01 26.73
C LYS A 92 14.35 -0.80 26.19
N VAL A 93 14.39 -1.09 24.89
CA VAL A 93 15.49 -1.84 24.28
C VAL A 93 16.79 -1.05 24.38
N LYS A 94 17.82 -1.64 24.98
CA LYS A 94 19.13 -0.98 25.23
C LYS A 94 19.98 -0.85 23.98
N ASN A 95 19.94 -1.84 23.09
CA ASN A 95 20.72 -1.82 21.86
C ASN A 95 20.12 -0.82 20.87
N ARG A 96 20.89 0.21 20.50
CA ARG A 96 20.44 1.32 19.63
C ARG A 96 20.05 0.85 18.24
N VAL A 97 20.75 -0.13 17.67
CA VAL A 97 20.46 -0.66 16.34
C VAL A 97 19.15 -1.42 16.36
N VAL A 98 18.99 -2.35 17.31
CA VAL A 98 17.76 -3.14 17.46
C VAL A 98 16.57 -2.23 17.75
N LYS A 99 16.73 -1.23 18.63
CA LYS A 99 15.68 -0.25 18.92
C LYS A 99 15.27 0.53 17.69
N ALA A 100 16.23 0.98 16.88
CA ALA A 100 15.94 1.73 15.65
C ALA A 100 15.17 0.89 14.63
N LEU A 101 15.61 -0.35 14.42
CA LEU A 101 14.93 -1.28 13.49
C LEU A 101 13.52 -1.64 14.00
N LEU A 102 13.36 -1.91 15.30
CA LEU A 102 12.03 -2.17 15.87
C LEU A 102 11.11 -0.95 15.79
N THR A 103 11.64 0.27 16.01
CA THR A 103 10.85 1.50 15.85
C THR A 103 10.42 1.70 14.40
N LEU A 104 11.30 1.46 13.43
CA LEU A 104 10.95 1.54 12.01
C LEU A 104 9.92 0.47 11.63
N PHE A 105 10.10 -0.78 12.11
CA PHE A 105 9.13 -1.84 11.90
C PHE A 105 7.77 -1.49 12.50
N PHE A 106 7.74 -0.92 13.69
CA PHE A 106 6.51 -0.46 14.34
C PHE A 106 5.79 0.62 13.54
N ILE A 107 6.53 1.56 12.90
CA ILE A 107 5.93 2.52 11.97
C ILE A 107 5.39 1.81 10.73
N ALA A 108 6.15 0.89 10.13
CA ALA A 108 5.78 0.20 8.89
C ALA A 108 4.64 -0.82 9.07
N PHE A 109 4.49 -1.39 10.27
CA PHE A 109 3.61 -2.51 10.56
C PHE A 109 2.13 -2.27 10.19
N PRO A 110 1.44 -1.18 10.59
CA PRO A 110 0.06 -0.96 10.20
C PRO A 110 -0.13 -0.87 8.68
N SER A 111 0.81 -0.22 8.01
CA SER A 111 0.79 -0.08 6.57
C SER A 111 1.03 -1.39 5.83
N SER A 112 1.89 -2.27 6.33
CA SER A 112 2.12 -3.58 5.73
C SER A 112 0.88 -4.48 5.81
N LEU A 113 0.13 -4.39 6.92
CA LEU A 113 -1.09 -5.16 7.09
C LEU A 113 -2.25 -4.63 6.26
N THR A 114 -2.40 -3.32 6.17
CA THR A 114 -3.53 -2.67 5.50
C THR A 114 -3.28 -2.33 4.03
N GLY A 115 -2.01 -2.31 3.61
CA GLY A 115 -1.59 -1.84 2.29
C GLY A 115 -1.64 -0.31 2.13
N PHE A 116 -2.07 0.44 3.16
CA PHE A 116 -2.24 1.89 3.10
C PHE A 116 -1.29 2.63 4.03
N PRO A 117 -0.45 3.54 3.51
CA PRO A 117 0.48 4.31 4.32
C PRO A 117 -0.20 5.14 5.41
N LEU A 118 -1.42 5.63 5.13
CA LEU A 118 -2.15 6.47 6.07
C LEU A 118 -2.51 5.73 7.38
N ALA A 119 -2.76 4.42 7.32
CA ALA A 119 -2.99 3.62 8.53
C ALA A 119 -1.80 3.69 9.49
N SER A 120 -0.58 3.63 8.99
CA SER A 120 0.62 3.83 9.81
C SER A 120 0.74 5.26 10.34
N VAL A 121 0.49 6.25 9.50
CA VAL A 121 0.58 7.67 9.90
C VAL A 121 -0.39 7.97 11.04
N MET A 122 -1.64 7.50 10.94
CA MET A 122 -2.71 7.77 11.93
C MET A 122 -2.60 6.95 13.22
N THR A 123 -1.84 5.88 13.22
CA THR A 123 -1.73 4.96 14.37
C THR A 123 -0.32 4.96 14.97
N SER A 124 0.55 4.08 14.52
CA SER A 124 1.93 3.95 15.02
C SER A 124 2.76 5.24 14.79
N GLY A 125 2.52 5.96 13.70
CA GLY A 125 3.20 7.21 13.39
C GLY A 125 2.93 8.31 14.41
N VAL A 126 1.68 8.45 14.88
CA VAL A 126 1.32 9.41 15.92
C VAL A 126 2.06 9.09 17.23
N ILE A 127 2.10 7.82 17.64
CA ILE A 127 2.76 7.35 18.86
C ILE A 127 4.26 7.65 18.80
N VAL A 128 4.92 7.24 17.72
CA VAL A 128 6.36 7.47 17.53
C VAL A 128 6.68 8.96 17.44
N SER A 129 5.84 9.73 16.75
CA SER A 129 6.06 11.19 16.61
C SER A 129 6.01 11.90 17.94
N LYS A 130 5.07 11.52 18.83
CA LYS A 130 4.99 12.06 20.19
C LYS A 130 6.27 11.75 20.98
N ALA A 131 6.68 10.49 21.00
CA ALA A 131 7.87 10.04 21.72
C ALA A 131 9.17 10.66 21.20
N MET A 132 9.28 10.91 19.90
CA MET A 132 10.44 11.58 19.29
C MET A 132 10.45 13.09 19.57
N LYS A 133 9.28 13.75 19.56
CA LYS A 133 9.16 15.16 19.94
C LYS A 133 9.61 15.39 21.38
N GLU A 134 9.16 14.57 22.31
CA GLU A 134 9.56 14.62 23.71
C GLU A 134 11.06 14.38 23.90
N SER A 135 11.69 13.65 22.97
CA SER A 135 13.13 13.40 22.95
C SER A 135 13.95 14.48 22.19
N GLY A 136 13.34 15.60 21.81
CA GLY A 136 14.00 16.73 21.17
C GLY A 136 14.39 16.51 19.71
N VAL A 137 13.70 15.62 19.00
CA VAL A 137 13.91 15.44 17.55
C VAL A 137 13.14 16.53 16.78
N GLU A 138 13.76 17.09 15.76
CA GLU A 138 13.15 18.10 14.90
C GLU A 138 11.90 17.57 14.20
N LYS A 139 10.80 18.34 14.22
CA LYS A 139 9.50 17.97 13.64
C LYS A 139 9.62 17.51 12.19
N LYS A 140 10.36 18.25 11.37
CA LYS A 140 10.58 17.90 9.96
C LYS A 140 11.19 16.51 9.79
N LYS A 141 12.17 16.15 10.63
CA LYS A 141 12.80 14.83 10.59
C LYS A 141 11.87 13.72 11.03
N ILE A 142 11.00 14.02 12.00
CA ILE A 142 9.94 13.06 12.43
C ILE A 142 8.97 12.82 11.27
N THR A 143 8.49 13.88 10.61
CA THR A 143 7.61 13.79 9.45
C THR A 143 8.21 12.94 8.33
N GLU A 144 9.49 13.16 8.00
CA GLU A 144 10.20 12.34 7.01
C GLU A 144 10.24 10.86 7.40
N ILE A 145 10.60 10.55 8.64
CA ILE A 145 10.73 9.17 9.12
C ILE A 145 9.38 8.46 9.10
N VAL A 146 8.32 9.12 9.55
CA VAL A 146 6.98 8.53 9.58
C VAL A 146 6.44 8.33 8.17
N ALA A 147 6.56 9.33 7.29
CA ALA A 147 6.11 9.22 5.91
C ALA A 147 6.83 8.12 5.14
N VAL A 148 8.17 8.06 5.26
CA VAL A 148 8.96 7.02 4.58
C VAL A 148 8.72 5.65 5.17
N GLY A 149 8.67 5.52 6.50
CA GLY A 149 8.39 4.26 7.18
C GLY A 149 7.02 3.69 6.80
N SER A 150 6.02 4.55 6.63
CA SER A 150 4.68 4.14 6.18
C SER A 150 4.67 3.62 4.74
N ILE A 151 5.48 4.20 3.85
CA ILE A 151 5.62 3.71 2.46
C ILE A 151 6.41 2.40 2.40
N ILE A 152 7.47 2.26 3.19
CA ILE A 152 8.18 0.99 3.31
C ILE A 152 7.20 -0.11 3.74
N GLY A 153 6.31 0.17 4.70
CA GLY A 153 5.26 -0.76 5.10
C GLY A 153 4.31 -1.12 3.95
N MET A 154 3.88 -0.17 3.13
CA MET A 154 3.00 -0.44 1.98
C MET A 154 3.62 -1.39 0.95
N ILE A 155 4.95 -1.39 0.81
CA ILE A 155 5.66 -2.30 -0.09
C ILE A 155 5.78 -3.70 0.53
N MET A 156 5.85 -3.79 1.87
CA MET A 156 6.00 -5.06 2.58
C MET A 156 4.74 -5.92 2.47
N PRO A 157 4.88 -7.27 2.35
CA PRO A 157 3.74 -8.16 2.47
C PRO A 157 3.14 -8.08 3.89
N PRO A 158 1.87 -8.47 4.14
CA PRO A 158 1.03 -9.31 3.29
C PRO A 158 0.14 -8.53 2.29
N ASN A 159 -0.18 -7.27 2.49
CA ASN A 159 -1.17 -6.55 1.70
C ASN A 159 -0.57 -5.38 0.91
N SER A 160 0.42 -5.67 0.06
CA SER A 160 0.97 -4.64 -0.84
C SER A 160 -0.03 -4.28 -1.94
N ILE A 161 -0.66 -3.12 -1.85
CA ILE A 161 -1.63 -2.66 -2.86
C ILE A 161 -1.05 -2.61 -4.27
N PRO A 162 0.18 -2.13 -4.51
CA PRO A 162 0.77 -2.19 -5.82
C PRO A 162 0.83 -3.61 -6.40
N ALA A 163 1.19 -4.60 -5.59
CA ALA A 163 1.24 -6.00 -6.01
C ALA A 163 -0.16 -6.61 -6.20
N ILE A 164 -1.13 -6.23 -5.36
CA ILE A 164 -2.54 -6.63 -5.52
C ILE A 164 -3.10 -6.11 -6.84
N ILE A 165 -2.86 -4.85 -7.17
CA ILE A 165 -3.28 -4.26 -8.45
C ILE A 165 -2.62 -4.98 -9.61
N ALA A 166 -1.33 -5.27 -9.51
CA ALA A 166 -0.59 -5.96 -10.56
C ALA A 166 -1.06 -7.40 -10.75
N SER A 167 -1.36 -8.15 -9.68
CA SER A 167 -1.83 -9.54 -9.75
C SER A 167 -3.23 -9.65 -10.36
N ASN A 168 -4.16 -8.82 -9.93
CA ASN A 168 -5.57 -8.88 -10.34
C ASN A 168 -5.82 -8.03 -11.60
N GLY A 169 -5.10 -6.92 -11.77
CA GLY A 169 -5.19 -6.05 -12.96
C GLY A 169 -4.67 -6.70 -14.22
N ALA A 170 -3.88 -7.74 -14.12
CA ALA A 170 -3.45 -8.53 -15.26
C ALA A 170 -4.61 -9.17 -16.02
N GLY A 171 -5.83 -9.22 -15.42
CA GLY A 171 -7.12 -9.64 -16.06
C GLY A 171 -6.96 -10.86 -16.93
N SER A 172 -6.36 -11.87 -16.40
CA SER A 172 -5.53 -12.65 -17.26
C SER A 172 -6.10 -14.04 -17.46
N VAL A 173 -5.79 -14.52 -18.60
CA VAL A 173 -5.87 -15.94 -18.96
C VAL A 173 -5.10 -16.81 -17.96
N LEU A 174 -4.18 -16.25 -17.18
CA LEU A 174 -3.42 -16.91 -16.11
C LEU A 174 -3.25 -15.92 -14.93
N PRO A 175 -4.18 -15.86 -13.97
CA PRO A 175 -4.00 -15.06 -12.76
C PRO A 175 -2.82 -15.65 -11.98
N THR A 176 -1.76 -14.87 -11.82
CA THR A 176 -0.71 -15.22 -10.85
C THR A 176 -1.33 -15.05 -9.46
N PRO A 177 -1.48 -16.10 -8.66
CA PRO A 177 -2.06 -15.96 -7.34
C PRO A 177 -1.22 -14.98 -6.53
N TYR A 178 -1.87 -14.10 -5.78
CA TYR A 178 -1.18 -13.07 -4.97
C TYR A 178 -0.11 -13.67 -4.04
N ASN A 179 -0.32 -14.89 -3.58
CA ASN A 179 0.65 -15.61 -2.73
C ASN A 179 2.03 -15.75 -3.38
N GLY A 180 2.11 -15.81 -4.72
CA GLY A 180 3.40 -15.83 -5.43
C GLY A 180 4.22 -14.54 -5.29
N PHE A 181 3.61 -13.43 -4.84
CA PHE A 181 4.30 -12.16 -4.62
C PHE A 181 4.89 -12.01 -3.22
N PHE A 182 4.47 -12.85 -2.24
CA PHE A 182 4.88 -12.69 -0.84
C PHE A 182 6.39 -12.76 -0.65
N ALA A 183 7.02 -13.82 -1.12
CA ALA A 183 8.46 -14.01 -0.97
C ALA A 183 9.29 -12.99 -1.78
N PRO A 184 9.00 -12.69 -3.05
CA PRO A 184 9.66 -11.62 -3.79
C PRO A 184 9.53 -10.24 -3.12
N LEU A 185 8.35 -9.87 -2.64
CA LEU A 185 8.15 -8.60 -1.93
C LEU A 185 8.92 -8.54 -0.61
N LEU A 186 8.99 -9.66 0.13
CA LEU A 186 9.78 -9.73 1.34
C LEU A 186 11.27 -9.56 1.02
N ALA A 187 11.78 -10.29 0.02
CA ALA A 187 13.18 -10.21 -0.41
C ALA A 187 13.58 -8.80 -0.86
N LEU A 188 12.66 -8.04 -1.45
CA LEU A 188 12.89 -6.67 -1.89
C LEU A 188 12.76 -5.64 -0.75
N SER A 189 11.75 -5.80 0.10
CA SER A 189 11.46 -4.82 1.14
C SER A 189 12.44 -4.86 2.30
N VAL A 190 12.97 -6.03 2.66
CA VAL A 190 13.93 -6.18 3.76
C VAL A 190 15.24 -5.40 3.55
N PRO A 191 15.94 -5.45 2.40
CA PRO A 191 17.10 -4.61 2.17
C PRO A 191 16.83 -3.11 2.30
N VAL A 192 15.71 -2.63 1.76
CA VAL A 192 15.30 -1.22 1.85
C VAL A 192 15.02 -0.83 3.30
N PHE A 193 14.28 -1.67 4.01
CA PHE A 193 14.00 -1.49 5.43
C PHE A 193 15.29 -1.39 6.26
N LEU A 194 16.21 -2.32 6.06
CA LEU A 194 17.50 -2.31 6.76
C LEU A 194 18.32 -1.07 6.40
N PHE A 195 18.45 -0.75 5.12
CA PHE A 195 19.19 0.43 4.66
C PHE A 195 18.65 1.71 5.29
N TYR A 196 17.34 1.92 5.26
CA TYR A 196 16.74 3.09 5.87
C TYR A 196 16.88 3.12 7.39
N GLY A 197 16.71 1.98 8.04
CA GLY A 197 16.90 1.81 9.47
C GLY A 197 18.33 2.17 9.89
N PHE A 198 19.34 1.70 9.15
CA PHE A 198 20.74 1.98 9.44
C PHE A 198 21.11 3.45 9.27
N ILE A 199 20.66 4.10 8.20
CA ILE A 199 20.92 5.54 7.99
C ILE A 199 20.31 6.39 9.10
N ASN A 200 19.16 6.02 9.63
CA ASN A 200 18.42 6.80 10.62
C ASN A 200 18.55 6.28 12.07
N ILE A 201 19.51 5.39 12.37
CA ILE A 201 19.71 4.80 13.72
C ILE A 201 19.71 5.86 14.82
N LYS A 202 20.48 6.95 14.61
CA LYS A 202 20.64 8.01 15.62
C LYS A 202 19.29 8.67 15.98
N THR A 203 18.38 8.77 15.03
CA THR A 203 17.09 9.43 15.23
C THR A 203 16.04 8.44 15.74
N LEU A 204 15.93 7.28 15.09
CA LEU A 204 14.97 6.23 15.44
C LEU A 204 15.18 5.66 16.86
N SER A 205 16.43 5.65 17.35
CA SER A 205 16.74 5.14 18.69
C SER A 205 16.43 6.15 19.82
N LYS A 206 16.11 7.42 19.53
CA LYS A 206 15.89 8.45 20.56
C LYS A 206 14.54 8.36 21.26
N GLY A 207 13.50 7.85 20.62
CA GLY A 207 12.15 7.84 21.19
C GLY A 207 12.11 7.17 22.57
N LYS A 208 11.49 7.87 23.53
CA LYS A 208 11.22 7.36 24.89
C LYS A 208 9.70 7.31 25.08
N SER A 209 9.21 6.30 25.78
CA SER A 209 7.81 6.21 26.17
C SER A 209 7.74 6.09 27.69
N GLU A 210 6.91 6.91 28.31
CA GLU A 210 6.66 6.90 29.76
C GLU A 210 5.50 5.96 30.14
N ILE A 211 4.83 5.37 29.15
CA ILE A 211 3.65 4.54 29.39
C ILE A 211 4.08 3.21 30.02
N THR A 212 3.58 2.94 31.20
CA THR A 212 3.90 1.76 32.01
C THR A 212 2.81 0.70 31.98
N GLU A 213 1.94 0.68 30.98
CA GLU A 213 0.85 -0.30 30.95
C GLU A 213 1.38 -1.74 30.73
N LYS A 214 0.83 -2.67 31.52
CA LYS A 214 1.08 -4.11 31.42
C LYS A 214 0.33 -4.68 30.20
N GLY A 215 0.92 -4.55 29.01
CA GLY A 215 0.28 -4.95 27.76
C GLY A 215 0.93 -6.15 27.08
N SER A 216 1.48 -7.08 27.82
CA SER A 216 2.11 -8.30 27.25
C SER A 216 1.17 -9.11 26.36
N LEU A 217 -0.13 -9.10 26.67
CA LEU A 217 -1.15 -9.80 25.88
C LEU A 217 -1.34 -9.18 24.48
N TYR A 218 -1.29 -7.85 24.34
CA TYR A 218 -1.37 -7.19 23.03
C TYR A 218 -0.16 -7.52 22.16
N LEU A 219 1.02 -7.55 22.77
CA LEU A 219 2.26 -7.96 22.09
C LEU A 219 2.16 -9.43 21.67
N LEU A 220 1.65 -10.32 22.50
CA LEU A 220 1.45 -11.73 22.19
C LEU A 220 0.51 -11.90 20.99
N VAL A 221 -0.67 -11.29 21.02
CA VAL A 221 -1.64 -11.34 19.90
C VAL A 221 -1.00 -10.84 18.60
N THR A 222 -0.28 -9.70 18.66
CA THR A 222 0.39 -9.14 17.49
C THR A 222 1.48 -10.07 16.95
N LEU A 223 2.28 -10.67 17.81
CA LEU A 223 3.31 -11.64 17.40
C LEU A 223 2.70 -12.90 16.76
N VAL A 224 1.61 -13.43 17.36
CA VAL A 224 0.91 -14.60 16.79
C VAL A 224 0.39 -14.28 15.38
N VAL A 225 -0.20 -13.09 15.19
CA VAL A 225 -0.66 -12.66 13.87
C VAL A 225 0.49 -12.55 12.87
N ILE A 226 1.61 -11.92 13.27
CA ILE A 226 2.78 -11.78 12.39
C ILE A 226 3.31 -13.15 11.98
N VAL A 227 3.47 -14.07 12.94
CA VAL A 227 3.96 -15.43 12.66
C VAL A 227 3.00 -16.18 11.75
N ALA A 228 1.69 -16.11 12.01
CA ALA A 228 0.68 -16.76 11.18
C ALA A 228 0.70 -16.25 9.75
N VAL A 229 0.77 -14.94 9.55
CA VAL A 229 0.81 -14.29 8.23
C VAL A 229 2.09 -14.65 7.46
N ILE A 230 3.25 -14.66 8.14
CA ILE A 230 4.53 -15.03 7.49
C ILE A 230 4.50 -16.51 7.11
N PHE A 231 4.00 -17.37 7.99
CA PHE A 231 3.91 -18.80 7.74
C PHE A 231 2.97 -19.10 6.56
N ASP A 232 1.78 -18.48 6.54
CA ASP A 232 0.83 -18.63 5.45
C ASP A 232 1.39 -18.14 4.12
N GLY A 233 2.10 -16.99 4.13
CA GLY A 233 2.69 -16.41 2.93
C GLY A 233 3.88 -17.19 2.36
N LEU A 234 4.65 -17.90 3.20
CA LEU A 234 5.81 -18.69 2.76
C LEU A 234 5.46 -20.15 2.43
N CYS A 235 4.54 -20.75 3.17
CA CYS A 235 4.19 -22.17 3.01
C CYS A 235 2.98 -22.40 2.08
N GLY A 236 2.39 -21.32 1.55
CA GLY A 236 1.11 -21.38 0.84
C GLY A 236 -0.07 -21.43 1.81
N SER A 237 -1.22 -20.95 1.34
CA SER A 237 -2.40 -20.78 2.19
C SER A 237 -2.88 -22.10 2.80
N ILE A 238 -2.74 -22.22 4.12
CA ILE A 238 -3.28 -23.35 4.88
C ILE A 238 -4.80 -23.25 4.97
N CYS A 239 -5.32 -22.02 5.05
CA CYS A 239 -6.75 -21.76 5.06
C CYS A 239 -7.25 -21.42 3.66
N TYR A 240 -8.08 -22.29 3.10
CA TYR A 240 -8.73 -22.11 1.80
C TYR A 240 -9.70 -20.91 1.75
N ILE A 241 -10.08 -20.37 2.90
CA ILE A 241 -11.02 -19.25 3.04
C ILE A 241 -10.24 -17.97 3.34
N GLY A 242 -9.93 -17.21 2.31
CA GLY A 242 -9.48 -15.81 2.45
C GLY A 242 -8.15 -15.58 3.21
N GLY A 243 -7.26 -16.59 3.26
CA GLY A 243 -5.90 -16.44 3.79
C GLY A 243 -5.80 -15.61 5.08
N ASN A 244 -5.12 -14.47 4.97
CA ASN A 244 -4.86 -13.56 6.09
C ASN A 244 -6.13 -12.97 6.76
N THR A 245 -7.27 -12.93 6.06
CA THR A 245 -8.53 -12.36 6.55
C THR A 245 -8.99 -13.01 7.86
N LEU A 246 -8.89 -14.34 7.95
CA LEU A 246 -9.30 -15.09 9.14
C LEU A 246 -8.40 -14.74 10.34
N TYR A 247 -7.08 -14.64 10.15
CA TYR A 247 -6.14 -14.33 11.23
C TYR A 247 -6.40 -12.93 11.80
N PHE A 248 -6.62 -11.93 10.94
CA PHE A 248 -6.93 -10.58 11.37
C PHE A 248 -8.27 -10.48 12.09
N PHE A 249 -9.27 -11.22 11.62
CA PHE A 249 -10.59 -11.24 12.22
C PHE A 249 -10.58 -11.89 13.62
N LEU A 250 -9.93 -13.05 13.75
CA LEU A 250 -9.76 -13.74 15.04
C LEU A 250 -8.96 -12.88 16.03
N ALA A 251 -7.89 -12.22 15.56
CA ALA A 251 -7.13 -11.31 16.38
C ALA A 251 -7.96 -10.09 16.83
N SER A 252 -8.82 -9.57 15.99
CA SER A 252 -9.74 -8.49 16.34
C SER A 252 -10.71 -8.91 17.45
N ILE A 253 -11.27 -10.12 17.37
CA ILE A 253 -12.11 -10.70 18.44
C ILE A 253 -11.30 -10.84 19.73
N ALA A 254 -10.08 -11.36 19.65
CA ALA A 254 -9.21 -11.50 20.82
C ALA A 254 -8.94 -10.14 21.50
N LEU A 255 -8.72 -9.05 20.73
CA LEU A 255 -8.54 -7.70 21.27
C LEU A 255 -9.79 -7.20 22.02
N ILE A 256 -10.98 -7.47 21.48
CA ILE A 256 -12.25 -7.11 22.13
C ILE A 256 -12.38 -7.84 23.47
N VAL A 257 -12.05 -9.12 23.51
CA VAL A 257 -12.08 -9.92 24.75
C VAL A 257 -11.06 -9.40 25.76
N ILE A 258 -9.81 -9.16 25.35
CA ILE A 258 -8.74 -8.64 26.22
C ILE A 258 -9.15 -7.28 26.83
N LYS A 259 -9.72 -6.39 26.02
CA LYS A 259 -10.18 -5.07 26.50
C LYS A 259 -11.55 -5.13 27.22
N LYS A 260 -12.07 -6.32 27.51
CA LYS A 260 -13.38 -6.55 28.16
C LYS A 260 -14.52 -5.76 27.47
N GLY A 261 -14.62 -5.85 26.15
CA GLY A 261 -15.60 -5.15 25.34
C GLY A 261 -15.52 -3.63 25.43
N PHE A 262 -14.32 -3.06 25.61
CA PHE A 262 -14.09 -1.61 25.74
C PHE A 262 -14.88 -0.95 26.90
N GLY A 263 -15.28 -1.74 27.89
CA GLY A 263 -16.04 -1.26 29.05
C GLY A 263 -17.56 -1.16 28.82
N GLY A 264 -18.08 -1.88 27.82
CA GLY A 264 -19.52 -1.98 27.56
C GLY A 264 -19.87 -2.22 26.09
N ALA A 265 -21.00 -2.84 25.83
CA ALA A 265 -21.44 -3.23 24.49
C ALA A 265 -21.49 -2.05 23.50
N ARG A 266 -22.02 -0.90 23.92
CA ARG A 266 -22.11 0.29 23.08
C ARG A 266 -20.73 0.80 22.64
N LYS A 267 -19.78 0.90 23.59
CA LYS A 267 -18.41 1.33 23.30
C LYS A 267 -17.67 0.33 22.40
N CYS A 268 -17.97 -0.96 22.56
CA CYS A 268 -17.43 -2.00 21.68
C CYS A 268 -17.93 -1.84 20.26
N ILE A 269 -19.23 -1.61 20.06
CA ILE A 269 -19.84 -1.37 18.75
C ILE A 269 -19.25 -0.08 18.12
N ASP A 270 -19.14 1.00 18.89
CA ASP A 270 -18.58 2.27 18.42
C ASP A 270 -17.09 2.10 18.00
N ALA A 271 -16.30 1.36 18.79
CA ALA A 271 -14.92 1.07 18.47
C ALA A 271 -14.79 0.21 17.20
N PHE A 272 -15.64 -0.80 17.04
CA PHE A 272 -15.71 -1.66 15.88
C PHE A 272 -16.13 -0.86 14.63
N ALA A 273 -17.26 -0.17 14.68
CA ALA A 273 -17.81 0.60 13.57
C ALA A 273 -16.82 1.68 13.09
N SER A 274 -16.27 2.46 14.03
CA SER A 274 -15.30 3.50 13.67
C SER A 274 -13.96 2.96 13.17
N SER A 275 -13.55 1.73 13.53
CA SER A 275 -12.39 1.07 12.96
C SER A 275 -12.67 0.53 11.56
N LEU A 276 -13.89 0.04 11.32
CA LEU A 276 -14.32 -0.44 10.02
C LEU A 276 -14.45 0.71 9.00
N MET A 277 -14.89 1.90 9.46
CA MET A 277 -15.00 3.08 8.59
C MET A 277 -13.67 3.50 7.96
N GLU A 278 -12.55 3.23 8.61
CA GLU A 278 -11.22 3.51 8.05
C GLU A 278 -10.88 2.61 6.83
N ALA A 279 -11.55 1.47 6.68
CA ALA A 279 -11.39 0.57 5.54
C ALA A 279 -12.24 0.99 4.32
N VAL A 280 -13.24 1.86 4.49
CA VAL A 280 -14.21 2.18 3.43
C VAL A 280 -13.53 2.77 2.19
N VAL A 281 -12.69 3.78 2.36
CA VAL A 281 -12.04 4.46 1.24
C VAL A 281 -11.09 3.53 0.47
N PRO A 282 -10.17 2.79 1.15
CA PRO A 282 -9.33 1.80 0.48
C PRO A 282 -10.10 0.73 -0.29
N VAL A 283 -11.13 0.17 0.32
CA VAL A 283 -11.93 -0.88 -0.32
C VAL A 283 -12.74 -0.35 -1.49
N ALA A 284 -13.38 0.81 -1.32
CA ALA A 284 -14.10 1.47 -2.40
C ALA A 284 -13.17 1.80 -3.59
N PHE A 285 -11.93 2.18 -3.32
CA PHE A 285 -10.93 2.40 -4.35
C PHE A 285 -10.62 1.12 -5.14
N LEU A 286 -10.40 -0.02 -4.46
CA LEU A 286 -10.15 -1.29 -5.14
C LEU A 286 -11.36 -1.73 -5.99
N PHE A 287 -12.57 -1.55 -5.49
CA PHE A 287 -13.78 -1.87 -6.23
C PHE A 287 -13.98 -0.99 -7.46
N ALA A 288 -13.78 0.32 -7.32
CA ALA A 288 -13.82 1.23 -8.45
C ALA A 288 -12.73 0.92 -9.49
N LEU A 289 -11.57 0.50 -9.03
CA LEU A 289 -10.47 0.04 -9.89
C LEU A 289 -10.86 -1.23 -10.64
N GLY A 290 -11.49 -2.20 -9.97
CA GLY A 290 -12.01 -3.42 -10.61
C GLY A 290 -12.99 -3.11 -11.74
N SER A 291 -13.95 -2.20 -11.49
CA SER A 291 -14.88 -1.71 -12.52
C SER A 291 -14.14 -1.06 -13.71
N PHE A 292 -13.13 -0.24 -13.42
CA PHE A 292 -12.33 0.41 -14.46
C PHE A 292 -11.56 -0.60 -15.33
N ILE A 293 -10.96 -1.60 -14.71
CA ILE A 293 -10.21 -2.67 -15.40
C ILE A 293 -11.16 -3.49 -16.28
N GLU A 294 -12.31 -3.88 -15.76
CA GLU A 294 -13.27 -4.71 -16.48
C GLU A 294 -13.82 -3.99 -17.70
N VAL A 295 -14.24 -2.73 -17.54
CA VAL A 295 -14.68 -1.90 -18.68
C VAL A 295 -13.54 -1.70 -19.70
N SER A 296 -12.31 -1.49 -19.27
CA SER A 296 -11.16 -1.39 -20.17
C SER A 296 -10.91 -2.69 -20.96
N SER A 297 -11.21 -3.83 -20.36
CA SER A 297 -11.12 -5.14 -21.02
C SER A 297 -12.22 -5.31 -22.05
N MET A 298 -13.45 -5.03 -21.69
CA MET A 298 -14.64 -5.18 -22.55
C MET A 298 -14.62 -4.22 -23.76
N THR A 299 -14.11 -3.01 -23.57
CA THR A 299 -14.01 -2.00 -24.66
C THR A 299 -12.83 -2.27 -25.62
N GLY A 300 -12.09 -3.36 -25.44
CA GLY A 300 -10.97 -3.73 -26.30
C GLY A 300 -9.69 -2.92 -26.07
N VAL A 301 -9.71 -1.94 -25.17
CA VAL A 301 -8.55 -1.08 -24.87
C VAL A 301 -7.36 -1.91 -24.44
N ARG A 302 -7.54 -2.89 -23.55
CA ARG A 302 -6.46 -3.77 -23.08
C ARG A 302 -5.92 -4.67 -24.20
N GLY A 303 -6.81 -5.20 -25.05
CA GLY A 303 -6.42 -6.01 -26.21
C GLY A 303 -5.57 -5.24 -27.21
N LEU A 304 -5.93 -3.99 -27.52
CA LEU A 304 -5.17 -3.11 -28.38
C LEU A 304 -3.73 -2.93 -27.89
N TYR A 305 -3.56 -2.67 -26.59
CA TYR A 305 -2.23 -2.48 -26.00
C TYR A 305 -1.44 -3.76 -26.00
N SER A 306 -2.04 -4.88 -25.65
CA SER A 306 -1.38 -6.18 -25.66
C SER A 306 -0.81 -6.49 -27.04
N LEU A 307 -1.58 -6.28 -28.10
CA LEU A 307 -1.14 -6.49 -29.49
C LEU A 307 -0.02 -5.53 -29.91
N ARG A 308 -0.04 -4.28 -29.44
CA ARG A 308 0.99 -3.29 -29.78
C ARG A 308 2.31 -3.55 -29.05
N ILE A 309 2.26 -4.08 -27.84
CA ILE A 309 3.42 -4.35 -27.00
C ILE A 309 4.06 -5.70 -27.36
N LEU A 310 3.27 -6.62 -27.91
CA LEU A 310 3.71 -7.98 -28.22
C LEU A 310 5.04 -8.08 -29.01
N PRO A 311 5.32 -7.20 -30.02
CA PRO A 311 6.55 -7.26 -30.79
C PRO A 311 7.80 -6.80 -30.04
N TYR A 312 7.67 -6.11 -28.91
CA TYR A 312 8.79 -5.52 -28.20
C TYR A 312 9.31 -6.41 -27.07
N ASP A 313 10.60 -6.24 -26.72
CA ASP A 313 11.17 -6.87 -25.54
C ASP A 313 10.41 -6.44 -24.28
N THR A 314 9.95 -7.42 -23.53
CA THR A 314 9.15 -7.20 -22.32
C THR A 314 9.86 -6.31 -21.30
N LYS A 315 11.19 -6.46 -21.13
CA LYS A 315 11.99 -5.66 -20.19
C LYS A 315 12.06 -4.19 -20.59
N LEU A 316 12.24 -3.93 -21.90
CA LEU A 316 12.22 -2.55 -22.41
C LEU A 316 10.87 -1.89 -22.23
N VAL A 317 9.78 -2.62 -22.49
CA VAL A 317 8.42 -2.12 -22.28
C VAL A 317 8.21 -1.78 -20.81
N ILE A 318 8.62 -2.63 -19.89
CA ILE A 318 8.49 -2.39 -18.44
C ILE A 318 9.22 -1.10 -18.03
N VAL A 319 10.47 -0.93 -18.47
CA VAL A 319 11.26 0.28 -18.14
C VAL A 319 10.60 1.54 -18.70
N PHE A 320 10.10 1.48 -19.94
CA PHE A 320 9.38 2.59 -20.55
C PHE A 320 8.10 2.95 -19.75
N MET A 321 7.36 1.93 -19.34
CA MET A 321 6.14 2.12 -18.54
C MET A 321 6.44 2.65 -17.13
N MET A 322 7.50 2.18 -16.50
CA MET A 322 7.97 2.74 -15.23
C MET A 322 8.33 4.23 -15.37
N ALA A 323 9.05 4.59 -16.44
CA ALA A 323 9.39 5.98 -16.72
C ALA A 323 8.13 6.83 -16.96
N LEU A 324 7.20 6.34 -17.76
CA LEU A 324 5.93 7.04 -18.05
C LEU A 324 5.08 7.21 -16.77
N SER A 325 4.96 6.16 -15.95
CA SER A 325 4.25 6.21 -14.66
C SER A 325 4.88 7.22 -13.72
N THR A 326 6.20 7.25 -13.67
CA THR A 326 6.92 8.20 -12.82
C THR A 326 6.69 9.62 -13.28
N LEU A 327 6.76 9.89 -14.59
CA LEU A 327 6.47 11.20 -15.14
C LEU A 327 5.04 11.65 -14.82
N ILE A 328 4.05 10.79 -15.10
CA ILE A 328 2.64 11.08 -14.79
C ILE A 328 2.47 11.33 -13.28
N GLY A 329 3.03 10.49 -12.45
CA GLY A 329 2.95 10.63 -10.98
C GLY A 329 3.58 11.91 -10.45
N ILE A 330 4.68 12.37 -11.03
CA ILE A 330 5.34 13.64 -10.66
C ILE A 330 4.42 14.83 -11.01
N PHE A 331 3.85 14.85 -12.21
CA PHE A 331 3.02 15.97 -12.67
C PHE A 331 1.67 16.02 -11.97
N PHE A 332 1.02 14.88 -11.80
CA PHE A 332 -0.32 14.80 -11.23
C PHE A 332 -0.34 14.63 -9.71
N SER A 333 0.81 14.58 -9.08
CA SER A 333 0.96 14.55 -7.61
C SER A 333 0.26 13.37 -6.91
N ASP A 334 -0.21 12.40 -7.64
CA ASP A 334 -0.88 11.21 -7.14
C ASP A 334 -0.35 9.97 -7.86
N ALA A 335 -0.03 8.92 -7.09
CA ALA A 335 0.39 7.65 -7.65
C ALA A 335 -0.78 6.87 -8.28
N ILE A 336 -2.01 7.15 -7.88
CA ILE A 336 -3.21 6.44 -8.31
C ILE A 336 -3.40 6.53 -9.83
N PRO A 337 -3.41 7.71 -10.48
CA PRO A 337 -3.51 7.79 -11.93
C PRO A 337 -2.37 7.11 -12.67
N ALA A 338 -1.15 7.21 -12.13
CA ALA A 338 0.00 6.56 -12.72
C ALA A 338 -0.12 5.03 -12.66
N PHE A 339 -0.55 4.48 -11.53
CA PHE A 339 -0.84 3.05 -11.39
C PHE A 339 -1.96 2.61 -12.32
N LEU A 340 -3.04 3.35 -12.40
CA LEU A 340 -4.18 3.03 -13.24
C LEU A 340 -3.82 2.95 -14.73
N ILE A 341 -3.12 3.94 -15.23
CA ILE A 341 -2.77 3.99 -16.65
C ILE A 341 -1.77 2.87 -16.99
N THR A 342 -0.81 2.61 -16.11
CA THR A 342 0.25 1.67 -16.43
C THR A 342 -0.06 0.22 -16.07
N TYR A 343 -0.67 -0.05 -14.93
CA TYR A 343 -0.96 -1.42 -14.50
C TYR A 343 -2.34 -1.93 -14.86
N ALA A 344 -3.36 -1.11 -14.75
CA ALA A 344 -4.72 -1.53 -15.05
C ALA A 344 -4.97 -1.65 -16.55
N VAL A 345 -4.37 -0.76 -17.33
CA VAL A 345 -4.53 -0.75 -18.79
C VAL A 345 -3.55 -1.68 -19.47
N PHE A 346 -2.32 -1.81 -18.93
CA PHE A 346 -1.30 -2.67 -19.54
C PHE A 346 -1.17 -3.99 -18.79
N PRO A 347 -1.46 -5.15 -19.38
CA PRO A 347 -1.33 -6.45 -18.76
C PRO A 347 0.15 -6.87 -18.66
N ILE A 348 0.89 -6.29 -17.73
CA ILE A 348 2.30 -6.62 -17.53
C ILE A 348 2.44 -8.06 -17.00
N GLY A 349 1.49 -8.50 -16.17
CA GLY A 349 1.62 -9.75 -15.43
C GLY A 349 1.65 -11.04 -16.24
N TRP A 350 1.16 -11.05 -17.48
CA TRP A 350 1.09 -12.29 -18.27
C TRP A 350 2.41 -12.73 -18.90
N ARG A 351 3.39 -11.83 -18.99
CA ARG A 351 4.74 -12.10 -19.53
C ARG A 351 5.86 -11.98 -18.51
N CYS A 352 5.54 -11.60 -17.29
CA CYS A 352 6.54 -11.31 -16.28
C CYS A 352 6.37 -12.23 -15.07
N SER A 353 7.49 -12.69 -14.53
CA SER A 353 7.49 -13.42 -13.27
C SER A 353 7.00 -12.53 -12.12
N PRO A 354 6.47 -13.12 -11.02
CA PRO A 354 6.12 -12.38 -9.82
C PRO A 354 7.27 -11.53 -9.26
N VAL A 355 8.50 -11.96 -9.47
CA VAL A 355 9.73 -11.25 -9.07
C VAL A 355 9.88 -9.93 -9.80
N VAL A 356 9.75 -9.94 -11.13
CA VAL A 356 9.82 -8.74 -11.96
C VAL A 356 8.72 -7.76 -11.61
N VAL A 357 7.48 -8.25 -11.48
CA VAL A 357 6.33 -7.41 -11.10
C VAL A 357 6.49 -6.81 -9.72
N SER A 358 7.06 -7.56 -8.76
CA SER A 358 7.38 -7.04 -7.42
C SER A 358 8.39 -5.90 -7.48
N GLY A 359 9.45 -6.03 -8.31
CA GLY A 359 10.43 -4.97 -8.53
C GLY A 359 9.81 -3.69 -9.09
N VAL A 360 8.93 -3.83 -10.08
CA VAL A 360 8.19 -2.69 -10.67
C VAL A 360 7.26 -2.06 -9.62
N SER A 361 6.50 -2.87 -8.88
CA SER A 361 5.58 -2.41 -7.84
C SER A 361 6.30 -1.61 -6.77
N MET A 362 7.48 -2.07 -6.36
CA MET A 362 8.32 -1.38 -5.40
C MET A 362 8.82 -0.03 -5.92
N ALA A 363 9.31 0.02 -7.16
CA ALA A 363 9.79 1.26 -7.74
C ALA A 363 8.67 2.30 -7.89
N LEU A 364 7.46 1.86 -8.25
CA LEU A 364 6.31 2.76 -8.40
C LEU A 364 5.69 3.18 -7.05
N ALA A 365 5.82 2.39 -6.00
CA ALA A 365 5.35 2.74 -4.66
C ALA A 365 6.04 3.99 -4.08
N VAL A 366 7.16 4.38 -4.67
CA VAL A 366 7.92 5.58 -4.30
C VAL A 366 7.30 6.85 -4.90
N ILE A 367 6.51 6.77 -5.96
CA ILE A 367 5.90 7.92 -6.65
C ILE A 367 5.17 8.87 -5.68
N PRO A 368 4.36 8.41 -4.71
CA PRO A 368 3.70 9.29 -3.74
C PRO A 368 4.64 10.18 -2.93
N LEU A 369 5.92 9.78 -2.80
CA LEU A 369 6.94 10.59 -2.12
C LEU A 369 7.62 11.61 -3.04
N ILE A 370 7.78 11.24 -4.33
CA ILE A 370 8.46 12.08 -5.34
C ILE A 370 7.53 13.16 -5.88
N ALA A 371 6.22 12.88 -5.90
CA ALA A 371 5.24 13.80 -6.44
C ALA A 371 5.45 15.23 -5.91
N LEU A 372 5.30 16.22 -6.78
CA LEU A 372 5.45 17.64 -6.45
C LEU A 372 4.59 18.06 -5.25
N ARG A 373 3.52 17.29 -4.99
CA ARG A 373 2.66 17.39 -3.82
C ARG A 373 2.45 16.00 -3.24
N SER A 374 3.34 15.54 -2.39
CA SER A 374 3.18 14.28 -1.70
C SER A 374 2.01 14.35 -0.72
N SER A 375 0.89 13.74 -1.08
CA SER A 375 -0.29 13.69 -0.20
C SER A 375 0.02 13.05 1.15
N ILE A 376 0.82 11.99 1.17
CA ILE A 376 1.24 11.29 2.38
C ILE A 376 2.10 12.18 3.27
N TYR A 377 3.05 12.90 2.69
CA TYR A 377 3.89 13.82 3.45
C TYR A 377 3.08 15.00 3.99
N GLU A 378 2.17 15.56 3.20
CA GLU A 378 1.31 16.69 3.63
C GLU A 378 0.38 16.29 4.76
N GLU A 379 -0.21 15.10 4.70
CA GLU A 379 -1.04 14.57 5.77
C GLU A 379 -0.21 14.25 7.03
N THR A 380 0.96 13.65 6.85
CA THR A 380 1.89 13.39 7.96
C THR A 380 2.35 14.70 8.61
N ALA A 381 2.69 15.71 7.80
CA ALA A 381 3.06 17.04 8.31
C ALA A 381 1.90 17.70 9.05
N PHE A 382 0.69 17.63 8.52
CA PHE A 382 -0.50 18.16 9.17
C PHE A 382 -0.75 17.50 10.54
N LEU A 383 -0.66 16.18 10.63
CA LEU A 383 -0.84 15.44 11.87
C LEU A 383 0.27 15.69 12.90
N ILE A 384 1.52 15.87 12.44
CA ILE A 384 2.68 16.03 13.33
C ILE A 384 2.94 17.49 13.66
N GLU A 385 2.86 18.39 12.70
CA GLU A 385 3.29 19.79 12.84
C GLU A 385 2.12 20.74 13.08
N GLY A 386 0.89 20.33 12.74
CA GLY A 386 -0.31 21.16 12.81
C GLY A 386 -0.50 22.08 11.60
N ASP A 387 0.50 22.19 10.70
CA ASP A 387 0.47 23.04 9.53
C ASP A 387 0.61 22.24 8.23
N ARG A 388 -0.15 22.62 7.20
CA ARG A 388 0.05 22.10 5.84
C ARG A 388 1.27 22.76 5.22
N ILE A 389 2.43 22.11 5.33
CA ILE A 389 3.68 22.64 4.78
C ILE A 389 3.66 22.55 3.26
N LYS A 390 3.58 23.70 2.58
CA LYS A 390 3.82 23.82 1.14
C LYS A 390 5.32 23.59 0.85
N GLY A 391 5.64 22.41 0.30
CA GLY A 391 7.00 21.90 0.31
C GLY A 391 7.93 22.28 -0.82
N LYS A 392 8.76 23.29 -0.65
CA LYS A 392 9.91 23.54 -1.55
C LYS A 392 11.26 22.95 -1.08
N GLY A 393 11.37 22.43 0.14
CA GLY A 393 12.65 21.90 0.69
C GLY A 393 12.77 20.37 0.76
N ARG A 394 11.79 19.64 0.25
CA ARG A 394 11.55 18.21 0.52
C ARG A 394 12.40 17.24 -0.29
N VAL A 395 12.74 17.59 -1.52
CA VAL A 395 13.21 16.62 -2.53
C VAL A 395 14.60 16.06 -2.20
N LYS A 396 15.46 16.83 -1.57
CA LYS A 396 16.87 16.46 -1.40
C LYS A 396 17.10 15.33 -0.38
N SER A 397 16.42 15.33 0.75
CA SER A 397 16.55 14.28 1.77
C SER A 397 15.79 13.00 1.39
N MET A 398 14.74 13.14 0.59
CA MET A 398 13.98 11.99 0.08
C MET A 398 14.67 11.33 -1.13
N LEU A 399 15.32 12.10 -2.00
CA LEU A 399 16.08 11.57 -3.15
C LEU A 399 17.13 10.54 -2.75
N THR A 400 17.82 10.73 -1.64
CA THR A 400 18.84 9.77 -1.16
C THR A 400 18.24 8.40 -0.81
N LEU A 401 16.96 8.36 -0.45
CA LEU A 401 16.24 7.12 -0.16
C LEU A 401 15.59 6.51 -1.41
N LEU A 402 15.13 7.36 -2.31
CA LEU A 402 14.41 6.97 -3.51
C LEU A 402 15.32 6.27 -4.51
N ILE A 403 16.54 6.75 -4.65
CA ILE A 403 17.53 6.17 -5.58
C ILE A 403 17.77 4.67 -5.30
N PRO A 404 18.08 4.22 -4.07
CA PRO A 404 18.25 2.79 -3.80
C PRO A 404 17.01 1.94 -4.10
N ILE A 405 15.80 2.44 -3.82
CA ILE A 405 14.55 1.72 -4.06
C ILE A 405 14.33 1.54 -5.57
N VAL A 406 14.48 2.62 -6.34
CA VAL A 406 14.33 2.56 -7.81
C VAL A 406 15.42 1.70 -8.44
N VAL A 407 16.67 1.83 -7.99
CA VAL A 407 17.80 1.01 -8.49
C VAL A 407 17.58 -0.47 -8.19
N LEU A 408 17.14 -0.81 -6.97
CA LEU A 408 16.77 -2.18 -6.61
C LEU A 408 15.60 -2.69 -7.46
N GLY A 409 14.55 -1.89 -7.63
CA GLY A 409 13.42 -2.24 -8.50
C GLY A 409 13.86 -2.54 -9.94
N ILE A 410 14.69 -1.67 -10.52
CA ILE A 410 15.24 -1.86 -11.86
C ILE A 410 16.15 -3.11 -11.91
N PHE A 411 17.01 -3.30 -10.91
CA PHE A 411 17.86 -4.49 -10.82
C PHE A 411 17.02 -5.78 -10.85
N PHE A 412 15.92 -5.83 -10.11
CA PHE A 412 15.03 -6.99 -10.12
C PHE A 412 14.25 -7.18 -11.42
N VAL A 413 13.99 -6.13 -12.18
CA VAL A 413 13.42 -6.26 -13.55
C VAL A 413 14.40 -7.00 -14.48
N PHE A 414 15.68 -6.73 -14.38
CA PHE A 414 16.67 -7.35 -15.29
C PHE A 414 17.23 -8.68 -14.79
N PHE A 415 17.46 -8.80 -13.49
CA PHE A 415 18.21 -9.90 -12.89
C PHE A 415 17.41 -10.69 -11.85
N GLY A 416 16.18 -10.29 -11.52
CA GLY A 416 15.42 -10.88 -10.44
C GLY A 416 15.16 -12.38 -10.60
N ASP A 417 14.82 -12.80 -11.81
CA ASP A 417 14.57 -14.21 -12.11
C ASP A 417 15.85 -15.05 -11.91
N SER A 418 17.01 -14.54 -12.29
CA SER A 418 18.29 -15.21 -12.08
C SER A 418 18.74 -15.16 -10.62
N ALA A 419 18.45 -14.05 -9.91
CA ALA A 419 18.85 -13.86 -8.52
C ALA A 419 18.02 -14.72 -7.55
N LEU A 420 16.76 -14.99 -7.87
CA LEU A 420 15.86 -15.78 -7.03
C LEU A 420 15.61 -17.21 -7.55
N SER A 421 16.21 -17.59 -8.67
CA SER A 421 16.09 -18.95 -9.23
C SER A 421 16.56 -20.05 -8.27
N PHE A 422 17.49 -19.73 -7.37
CA PHE A 422 17.96 -20.68 -6.35
C PHE A 422 16.95 -20.91 -5.20
N LEU A 423 15.92 -20.08 -5.08
CA LEU A 423 14.89 -20.22 -4.04
C LEU A 423 13.76 -21.16 -4.47
N ASN A 424 13.77 -21.68 -5.72
CA ASN A 424 12.77 -22.65 -6.25
C ASN A 424 11.31 -22.29 -5.87
N PHE A 425 10.90 -21.05 -6.15
CA PHE A 425 9.51 -20.62 -5.97
C PHE A 425 8.74 -20.70 -7.30
#